data_6c4121357f2f5d635780527f5e6a54e0
#
_entry.id   6c4121357f2f5d635780527f5e6a54e0
#
_cell.length_a   1.000
_cell.length_b   1.000
_cell.length_c   1.000
_cell.angle_alpha   90.00
_cell.angle_beta   90.00
_cell.angle_gamma   90.00
#
_symmetry.space_group_name_H-M   'P 1'
#
loop_
_entity.id
_entity.type
_entity.pdbx_description
1 polymer ?
#
loop_
_entity_poly.entity_id
_entity_poly.type
_entity_poly.pdbx_seq_one_letter_code
_entity_poly.pdbx_strand_id
1 'polypeptide(L)'
;MFDVLVIGSGHAGCEAAVAAARRGAKVGLISFRPNDAGQMSCNPSIGGVGKGHLVRELDVFDGLMARAADRAAIHRRMLNRSKGPAVWGPRVQADRQLFRSAIELLLQSLPIERIVGEVTSLRLNGNEVVAVVLGDGTIIKARSVVVATGTFLDARTYLGLECRSAGRAGERSAIPLAAQMREVGLAARRLKTGTPPRLDGRTIDWARLEEQPSDDEAWRFSAHPEHLPSVPQLRCAITRTTIATHDLIRKSEDQSPLYAGLIEGRGPRYCPSIEDKVRRFGDRDGHQIFLEPE
;
A
#
# COMPACT_ATOMS: atom_id res chain seq x y z
N MET A 1 15.26 19.73 17.92
CA MET A 1 14.11 18.95 18.41
C MET A 1 12.95 19.14 17.43
N PHE A 2 12.28 18.08 17.03
CA PHE A 2 11.08 18.10 16.18
C PHE A 2 9.82 18.17 17.04
N ASP A 3 8.75 18.74 16.51
CA ASP A 3 7.43 18.63 17.10
C ASP A 3 6.84 17.25 16.81
N VAL A 4 7.01 16.79 15.56
CA VAL A 4 6.55 15.48 15.10
C VAL A 4 7.64 14.77 14.30
N LEU A 5 7.96 13.54 14.69
CA LEU A 5 8.73 12.60 13.86
C LEU A 5 7.81 11.52 13.31
N VAL A 6 7.92 11.28 12.02
CA VAL A 6 7.16 10.21 11.34
C VAL A 6 8.11 9.11 10.89
N ILE A 7 7.90 7.89 11.35
CA ILE A 7 8.69 6.71 11.01
C ILE A 7 8.01 5.96 9.87
N GLY A 8 8.61 6.00 8.70
CA GLY A 8 8.12 5.38 7.47
C GLY A 8 7.50 6.38 6.51
N SER A 9 7.97 6.38 5.26
CA SER A 9 7.55 7.27 4.18
C SER A 9 6.60 6.60 3.17
N GLY A 10 5.86 5.57 3.60
CA GLY A 10 4.73 5.02 2.86
C GLY A 10 3.54 5.98 2.81
N HIS A 11 2.41 5.53 2.28
CA HIS A 11 1.21 6.38 2.12
C HIS A 11 0.81 7.07 3.43
N ALA A 12 0.66 6.30 4.52
CA ALA A 12 0.23 6.84 5.81
C ALA A 12 1.27 7.82 6.41
N GLY A 13 2.57 7.51 6.26
CA GLY A 13 3.62 8.38 6.77
C GLY A 13 3.72 9.69 6.02
N CYS A 14 3.60 9.69 4.70
CA CYS A 14 3.57 10.92 3.90
C CYS A 14 2.37 11.79 4.28
N GLU A 15 1.17 11.21 4.43
CA GLU A 15 -0.02 11.94 4.87
C GLU A 15 0.15 12.54 6.27
N ALA A 16 0.67 11.77 7.23
CA ALA A 16 0.91 12.24 8.59
C ALA A 16 1.92 13.40 8.63
N ALA A 17 3.02 13.29 7.88
CA ALA A 17 4.05 14.32 7.81
C ALA A 17 3.51 15.62 7.22
N VAL A 18 2.74 15.53 6.14
CA VAL A 18 2.13 16.70 5.49
C VAL A 18 1.07 17.35 6.37
N ALA A 19 0.20 16.56 6.99
CA ALA A 19 -0.82 17.09 7.89
C ALA A 19 -0.18 17.86 9.06
N ALA A 20 0.90 17.34 9.66
CA ALA A 20 1.64 18.01 10.72
C ALA A 20 2.33 19.29 10.22
N ALA A 21 3.03 19.24 9.07
CA ALA A 21 3.73 20.39 8.50
C ALA A 21 2.78 21.55 8.15
N ARG A 22 1.60 21.24 7.59
CA ARG A 22 0.57 22.26 7.29
C ARG A 22 -0.03 22.90 8.52
N ARG A 23 0.06 22.24 9.67
CA ARG A 23 -0.31 22.82 10.98
C ARG A 23 0.82 23.64 11.61
N GLY A 24 1.93 23.85 10.89
CA GLY A 24 3.07 24.63 11.35
C GLY A 24 4.03 23.88 12.26
N ALA A 25 3.90 22.57 12.41
CA ALA A 25 4.82 21.76 13.19
C ALA A 25 6.17 21.62 12.49
N LYS A 26 7.27 21.57 13.25
CA LYS A 26 8.58 21.12 12.75
C LYS A 26 8.58 19.61 12.60
N VAL A 27 8.59 19.12 11.35
CA VAL A 27 8.41 17.72 11.03
C VAL A 27 9.66 17.06 10.49
N GLY A 28 10.00 15.87 11.00
CA GLY A 28 10.97 14.95 10.40
C GLY A 28 10.27 13.70 9.85
N LEU A 29 10.60 13.31 8.63
CA LEU A 29 10.12 12.09 7.97
C LEU A 29 11.28 11.12 7.77
N ILE A 30 11.26 10.00 8.50
CA ILE A 30 12.34 9.01 8.52
C ILE A 30 11.99 7.84 7.59
N SER A 31 12.94 7.45 6.75
CA SER A 31 12.84 6.30 5.87
C SER A 31 14.15 5.54 5.74
N PHE A 32 14.11 4.29 5.32
CA PHE A 32 15.33 3.49 5.10
C PHE A 32 16.23 4.06 4.01
N ARG A 33 15.65 4.66 2.98
CA ARG A 33 16.35 5.20 1.81
C ARG A 33 15.79 6.57 1.40
N PRO A 34 16.59 7.39 0.75
CA PRO A 34 16.16 8.75 0.33
C PRO A 34 14.90 8.75 -0.55
N ASN A 35 14.75 7.70 -1.33
CA ASN A 35 13.74 7.61 -2.38
C ASN A 35 12.57 6.65 -2.04
N ASP A 36 12.28 6.41 -0.78
CA ASP A 36 11.22 5.49 -0.36
C ASP A 36 9.82 6.12 -0.34
N ALA A 37 9.70 7.45 -0.39
CA ALA A 37 8.42 8.11 -0.33
C ALA A 37 7.53 7.76 -1.55
N GLY A 38 6.27 7.48 -1.26
CA GLY A 38 5.28 7.17 -2.29
C GLY A 38 5.46 5.81 -2.98
N GLN A 39 6.38 4.97 -2.53
CA GLN A 39 6.52 3.63 -3.13
C GLN A 39 5.30 2.75 -2.86
N MET A 40 4.83 2.09 -3.90
CA MET A 40 3.71 1.15 -3.83
C MET A 40 4.22 -0.28 -3.67
N SER A 41 3.91 -0.91 -2.54
CA SER A 41 4.42 -2.25 -2.21
C SER A 41 3.71 -3.40 -2.94
N CYS A 42 2.52 -3.16 -3.47
CA CYS A 42 1.70 -4.18 -4.14
C CYS A 42 1.27 -3.67 -5.53
N ASN A 43 0.06 -3.95 -5.96
CA ASN A 43 -0.53 -3.41 -7.18
C ASN A 43 -0.53 -1.86 -7.11
N PRO A 44 -0.10 -1.15 -8.17
CA PRO A 44 -0.11 0.31 -8.21
C PRO A 44 -1.53 0.85 -8.42
N SER A 45 -2.44 0.49 -7.52
CA SER A 45 -3.82 0.98 -7.52
C SER A 45 -4.14 1.76 -6.25
N ILE A 46 -4.78 2.90 -6.45
CA ILE A 46 -5.32 3.72 -5.36
C ILE A 46 -6.84 3.62 -5.42
N GLY A 47 -7.46 3.25 -4.28
CA GLY A 47 -8.90 3.16 -4.20
C GLY A 47 -9.45 1.74 -4.09
N GLY A 48 -10.69 1.57 -4.56
CA GLY A 48 -11.49 0.37 -4.33
C GLY A 48 -12.35 0.48 -3.08
N VAL A 49 -13.07 -0.60 -2.75
CA VAL A 49 -13.94 -0.65 -1.58
C VAL A 49 -13.14 -0.47 -0.29
N GLY A 50 -13.51 0.49 0.53
CA GLY A 50 -12.80 0.91 1.74
C GLY A 50 -11.68 1.90 1.46
N LYS A 51 -10.61 1.52 0.76
CA LYS A 51 -9.48 2.42 0.47
C LYS A 51 -9.90 3.67 -0.30
N GLY A 52 -10.78 3.55 -1.30
CA GLY A 52 -11.24 4.70 -2.08
C GLY A 52 -11.99 5.74 -1.24
N HIS A 53 -12.77 5.28 -0.26
CA HIS A 53 -13.47 6.16 0.67
C HIS A 53 -12.49 6.90 1.57
N LEU A 54 -11.50 6.19 2.16
CA LEU A 54 -10.47 6.80 3.01
C LEU A 54 -9.64 7.84 2.23
N VAL A 55 -9.31 7.58 0.97
CA VAL A 55 -8.58 8.56 0.14
C VAL A 55 -9.40 9.83 -0.07
N ARG A 56 -10.72 9.70 -0.28
CA ARG A 56 -11.63 10.86 -0.38
C ARG A 56 -11.75 11.63 0.94
N GLU A 57 -11.79 10.92 2.07
CA GLU A 57 -11.79 11.55 3.40
C GLU A 57 -10.50 12.33 3.66
N LEU A 58 -9.34 11.78 3.30
CA LEU A 58 -8.05 12.46 3.42
C LEU A 58 -7.98 13.71 2.54
N ASP A 59 -8.59 13.70 1.35
CA ASP A 59 -8.62 14.83 0.42
C ASP A 59 -9.31 16.06 1.03
N VAL A 60 -10.34 15.86 1.87
CA VAL A 60 -11.01 16.94 2.61
C VAL A 60 -10.04 17.70 3.52
N PHE A 61 -9.00 17.03 4.01
CA PHE A 61 -7.91 17.60 4.81
C PHE A 61 -6.70 18.00 3.97
N ASP A 62 -6.88 18.14 2.65
CA ASP A 62 -5.82 18.47 1.70
C ASP A 62 -4.71 17.38 1.65
N GLY A 63 -5.09 16.10 1.69
CA GLY A 63 -4.17 14.96 1.61
C GLY A 63 -3.45 14.87 0.27
N LEU A 64 -2.35 14.11 0.28
CA LEU A 64 -1.50 13.90 -0.91
C LEU A 64 -2.05 12.83 -1.85
N MET A 65 -2.65 11.77 -1.27
CA MET A 65 -2.93 10.53 -2.00
C MET A 65 -3.91 10.73 -3.16
N ALA A 66 -4.96 11.52 -2.95
CA ALA A 66 -5.94 11.83 -3.98
C ALA A 66 -5.29 12.57 -5.16
N ARG A 67 -4.51 13.61 -4.85
CA ARG A 67 -3.80 14.45 -5.83
C ARG A 67 -2.75 13.64 -6.61
N ALA A 68 -1.95 12.84 -5.92
CA ALA A 68 -0.95 11.98 -6.56
C ALA A 68 -1.60 10.89 -7.43
N ALA A 69 -2.73 10.32 -6.97
CA ALA A 69 -3.48 9.34 -7.76
C ALA A 69 -4.03 9.93 -9.06
N ASP A 70 -4.59 11.15 -8.99
CA ASP A 70 -5.10 11.82 -10.19
C ASP A 70 -4.00 12.17 -11.19
N ARG A 71 -2.82 12.57 -10.72
CA ARG A 71 -1.66 12.87 -11.57
C ARG A 71 -1.06 11.65 -12.26
N ALA A 72 -1.20 10.47 -11.64
CA ALA A 72 -0.60 9.22 -12.12
C ALA A 72 -1.62 8.25 -12.75
N ALA A 73 -2.88 8.64 -12.87
CA ALA A 73 -3.96 7.76 -13.29
C ALA A 73 -3.84 7.33 -14.75
N ILE A 74 -3.50 6.07 -14.99
CA ILE A 74 -3.50 5.45 -16.32
C ILE A 74 -4.81 4.70 -16.61
N HIS A 75 -5.62 4.44 -15.59
CA HIS A 75 -6.97 3.87 -15.73
C HIS A 75 -7.81 4.28 -14.52
N ARG A 76 -9.09 4.61 -14.77
CA ARG A 76 -10.06 5.04 -13.75
C ARG A 76 -11.32 4.19 -13.81
N ARG A 77 -11.77 3.72 -12.66
CA ARG A 77 -13.01 2.92 -12.59
C ARG A 77 -13.77 3.17 -11.30
N MET A 78 -15.06 3.50 -11.41
CA MET A 78 -15.97 3.51 -10.28
C MET A 78 -16.50 2.10 -10.07
N LEU A 79 -16.03 1.42 -9.01
CA LEU A 79 -16.46 0.07 -8.68
C LEU A 79 -17.87 0.07 -8.09
N ASN A 80 -18.57 -1.05 -8.25
CA ASN A 80 -19.90 -1.31 -7.68
C ASN A 80 -21.01 -0.35 -8.16
N ARG A 81 -20.91 0.23 -9.35
CA ARG A 81 -21.97 1.12 -9.89
C ARG A 81 -23.36 0.47 -9.85
N SER A 82 -23.45 -0.83 -10.15
CA SER A 82 -24.71 -1.59 -10.14
C SER A 82 -25.28 -1.84 -8.74
N LYS A 83 -24.55 -1.53 -7.67
CA LYS A 83 -24.94 -1.78 -6.27
C LYS A 83 -25.44 -0.53 -5.55
N GLY A 84 -25.44 0.61 -6.22
CA GLY A 84 -25.89 1.89 -5.71
C GLY A 84 -24.78 2.76 -5.07
N PRO A 85 -25.03 4.07 -4.93
CA PRO A 85 -24.03 5.08 -4.54
C PRO A 85 -23.37 4.82 -3.19
N ALA A 86 -24.05 4.21 -2.25
CA ALA A 86 -23.53 3.93 -0.89
C ALA A 86 -22.29 3.00 -0.88
N VAL A 87 -22.10 2.24 -1.96
CA VAL A 87 -20.96 1.30 -2.09
C VAL A 87 -20.09 1.59 -3.32
N TRP A 88 -20.28 2.71 -3.97
CA TRP A 88 -19.40 3.14 -5.06
C TRP A 88 -17.99 3.33 -4.52
N GLY A 89 -17.03 2.67 -5.15
CA GLY A 89 -15.62 2.71 -4.75
C GLY A 89 -14.77 3.26 -5.88
N PRO A 90 -14.33 4.51 -5.83
CA PRO A 90 -13.44 5.06 -6.84
C PRO A 90 -12.11 4.30 -6.79
N ARG A 91 -11.59 3.93 -7.97
CA ARG A 91 -10.32 3.23 -8.12
C ARG A 91 -9.55 3.76 -9.32
N VAL A 92 -8.29 4.04 -9.09
CA VAL A 92 -7.30 4.43 -10.09
C VAL A 92 -6.23 3.36 -10.16
N GLN A 93 -5.92 2.89 -11.36
CA GLN A 93 -4.64 2.23 -11.63
C GLN A 93 -3.64 3.31 -12.00
N ALA A 94 -2.51 3.33 -11.32
CA ALA A 94 -1.54 4.40 -11.41
C ALA A 94 -0.23 3.91 -12.04
N ASP A 95 0.40 4.76 -12.83
CA ASP A 95 1.81 4.62 -13.16
C ASP A 95 2.65 4.82 -11.88
N ARG A 96 3.51 3.86 -11.54
CA ARG A 96 4.32 3.88 -10.32
C ARG A 96 5.28 5.04 -10.25
N GLN A 97 5.90 5.39 -11.38
CA GLN A 97 6.89 6.46 -11.44
C GLN A 97 6.22 7.82 -11.33
N LEU A 98 5.13 8.02 -12.06
CA LEU A 98 4.34 9.25 -11.97
C LEU A 98 3.76 9.47 -10.59
N PHE A 99 3.23 8.41 -9.95
CA PHE A 99 2.71 8.51 -8.58
C PHE A 99 3.80 8.91 -7.59
N ARG A 100 4.95 8.23 -7.65
CA ARG A 100 6.09 8.54 -6.79
C ARG A 100 6.58 9.97 -7.01
N SER A 101 6.75 10.38 -8.28
CA SER A 101 7.16 11.74 -8.62
C SER A 101 6.18 12.79 -8.11
N ALA A 102 4.87 12.50 -8.18
CA ALA A 102 3.84 13.38 -7.64
C ALA A 102 3.94 13.52 -6.10
N ILE A 103 4.13 12.41 -5.38
CA ILE A 103 4.35 12.44 -3.93
C ILE A 103 5.61 13.24 -3.57
N GLU A 104 6.72 12.99 -4.25
CA GLU A 104 7.97 13.74 -4.00
C GLU A 104 7.81 15.24 -4.24
N LEU A 105 7.16 15.63 -5.33
CA LEU A 105 6.88 17.04 -5.63
C LEU A 105 6.04 17.70 -4.53
N LEU A 106 5.00 17.02 -4.06
CA LEU A 106 4.13 17.53 -3.01
C LEU A 106 4.84 17.62 -1.65
N LEU A 107 5.71 16.66 -1.32
CA LEU A 107 6.53 16.71 -0.11
C LEU A 107 7.56 17.84 -0.14
N GLN A 108 8.19 18.10 -1.30
CA GLN A 108 9.16 19.16 -1.47
C GLN A 108 8.58 20.57 -1.29
N SER A 109 7.26 20.73 -1.50
CA SER A 109 6.60 22.02 -1.30
C SER A 109 6.38 22.40 0.17
N LEU A 110 6.75 21.54 1.12
CA LEU A 110 6.51 21.71 2.54
C LEU A 110 7.82 21.61 3.34
N PRO A 111 7.93 22.28 4.49
CA PRO A 111 9.13 22.27 5.34
C PRO A 111 9.24 20.96 6.13
N ILE A 112 9.41 19.84 5.44
CA ILE A 112 9.58 18.51 6.01
C ILE A 112 11.03 18.09 5.87
N GLU A 113 11.71 17.87 6.99
CA GLU A 113 13.09 17.36 6.99
C GLU A 113 13.10 15.86 6.70
N ARG A 114 13.81 15.47 5.65
CA ARG A 114 13.93 14.06 5.24
C ARG A 114 15.15 13.44 5.91
N ILE A 115 14.94 12.37 6.66
CA ILE A 115 15.98 11.69 7.44
C ILE A 115 16.08 10.24 6.93
N VAL A 116 17.31 9.83 6.60
CA VAL A 116 17.57 8.47 6.15
C VAL A 116 18.16 7.66 7.31
N GLY A 117 17.52 6.54 7.63
CA GLY A 117 17.99 5.64 8.67
C GLY A 117 16.93 4.63 9.09
N GLU A 118 17.38 3.59 9.78
CA GLU A 118 16.51 2.62 10.45
C GLU A 118 16.26 3.08 11.88
N VAL A 119 15.01 3.29 12.25
CA VAL A 119 14.66 3.49 13.67
C VAL A 119 14.65 2.12 14.36
N THR A 120 15.54 1.98 15.33
CA THR A 120 15.69 0.74 16.10
C THR A 120 14.94 0.76 17.42
N SER A 121 14.75 1.96 18.02
CA SER A 121 13.98 2.09 19.26
C SER A 121 13.41 3.50 19.47
N LEU A 122 12.43 3.58 20.34
CA LEU A 122 11.91 4.81 20.93
C LEU A 122 12.57 5.01 22.31
N ARG A 123 13.01 6.22 22.60
CA ARG A 123 13.48 6.59 23.93
C ARG A 123 12.29 7.11 24.74
N LEU A 124 12.04 6.47 25.86
CA LEU A 124 10.95 6.81 26.78
C LEU A 124 11.50 7.51 28.02
N ASN A 125 10.73 8.47 28.54
CA ASN A 125 10.88 9.03 29.87
C ASN A 125 9.55 8.80 30.63
N GLY A 126 9.53 7.78 31.47
CA GLY A 126 8.26 7.25 31.99
C GLY A 126 7.39 6.74 30.83
N ASN A 127 6.19 7.30 30.69
CA ASN A 127 5.22 6.94 29.64
C ASN A 127 5.28 7.87 28.41
N GLU A 128 6.23 8.78 28.35
CA GLU A 128 6.35 9.75 27.25
C GLU A 128 7.48 9.38 26.32
N VAL A 129 7.24 9.45 25.01
CA VAL A 129 8.27 9.35 23.98
C VAL A 129 9.02 10.69 23.93
N VAL A 130 10.34 10.67 24.08
CA VAL A 130 11.20 11.88 24.04
C VAL A 130 12.16 11.92 22.86
N ALA A 131 12.45 10.77 22.26
CA ALA A 131 13.34 10.67 21.09
C ALA A 131 13.14 9.34 20.35
N VAL A 132 13.70 9.25 19.14
CA VAL A 132 13.95 7.99 18.44
C VAL A 132 15.46 7.73 18.38
N VAL A 133 15.85 6.48 18.27
CA VAL A 133 17.24 6.05 18.08
C VAL A 133 17.37 5.38 16.73
N LEU A 134 18.32 5.82 15.92
CA LEU A 134 18.64 5.19 14.64
C LEU A 134 19.65 4.05 14.83
N GLY A 135 19.77 3.21 13.81
CA GLY A 135 20.68 2.06 13.81
C GLY A 135 22.17 2.39 13.91
N ASP A 136 22.55 3.60 13.58
CA ASP A 136 23.92 4.15 13.77
C ASP A 136 24.16 4.76 15.16
N GLY A 137 23.16 4.70 16.05
CA GLY A 137 23.21 5.30 17.39
C GLY A 137 22.76 6.76 17.46
N THR A 138 22.45 7.40 16.34
CA THR A 138 21.95 8.79 16.31
C THR A 138 20.63 8.91 17.09
N ILE A 139 20.56 9.90 17.99
CA ILE A 139 19.38 10.18 18.80
C ILE A 139 18.70 11.45 18.29
N ILE A 140 17.44 11.32 17.88
CA ILE A 140 16.65 12.43 17.35
C ILE A 140 15.51 12.75 18.31
N LYS A 141 15.56 13.93 18.94
CA LYS A 141 14.55 14.36 19.91
C LYS A 141 13.27 14.83 19.23
N ALA A 142 12.13 14.40 19.76
CA ALA A 142 10.81 14.84 19.31
C ALA A 142 9.81 14.87 20.47
N ARG A 143 8.76 15.71 20.29
CA ARG A 143 7.64 15.79 21.23
C ARG A 143 6.60 14.70 20.96
N SER A 144 6.48 14.28 19.71
CA SER A 144 5.54 13.23 19.28
C SER A 144 6.15 12.37 18.19
N VAL A 145 5.78 11.09 18.16
CA VAL A 145 6.25 10.14 17.15
C VAL A 145 5.04 9.43 16.54
N VAL A 146 4.99 9.42 15.21
CA VAL A 146 4.00 8.66 14.44
C VAL A 146 4.71 7.44 13.85
N VAL A 147 4.26 6.24 14.21
CA VAL A 147 4.80 4.98 13.68
C VAL A 147 3.95 4.53 12.49
N ALA A 148 4.49 4.68 11.28
CA ALA A 148 3.83 4.37 10.00
C ALA A 148 4.66 3.39 9.15
N THR A 149 5.15 2.34 9.79
CA THR A 149 6.12 1.37 9.25
C THR A 149 5.57 0.45 8.16
N GLY A 150 4.26 0.45 7.92
CA GLY A 150 3.63 -0.33 6.84
C GLY A 150 3.94 -1.83 6.96
N THR A 151 4.49 -2.39 5.88
CA THR A 151 4.83 -3.83 5.78
C THR A 151 6.21 -4.17 6.34
N PHE A 152 6.87 -3.29 7.12
CA PHE A 152 8.26 -3.52 7.53
C PHE A 152 8.44 -3.99 8.98
N LEU A 153 7.46 -3.81 9.85
CA LEU A 153 7.57 -4.10 11.27
C LEU A 153 7.57 -5.61 11.53
N ASP A 154 8.74 -6.20 11.80
CA ASP A 154 8.99 -7.65 11.93
C ASP A 154 8.32 -8.47 10.81
N ALA A 155 8.43 -8.00 9.59
CA ALA A 155 7.74 -8.58 8.45
C ALA A 155 8.45 -9.82 7.91
N ARG A 156 7.67 -10.68 7.29
CA ARG A 156 8.15 -11.90 6.61
C ARG A 156 7.52 -11.99 5.23
N THR A 157 8.32 -12.36 4.27
CA THR A 157 7.87 -12.68 2.91
C THR A 157 7.94 -14.18 2.69
N TYR A 158 6.99 -14.71 1.96
CA TYR A 158 6.90 -16.14 1.64
C TYR A 158 6.86 -16.33 0.13
N LEU A 159 7.59 -17.33 -0.33
CA LEU A 159 7.52 -17.87 -1.69
C LEU A 159 7.39 -19.40 -1.58
N GLY A 160 6.19 -19.92 -1.79
CA GLY A 160 5.89 -21.29 -1.36
C GLY A 160 6.16 -21.43 0.14
N LEU A 161 6.87 -22.47 0.53
CA LEU A 161 7.24 -22.73 1.93
C LEU A 161 8.49 -21.97 2.40
N GLU A 162 9.22 -21.31 1.49
CA GLU A 162 10.35 -20.47 1.88
C GLU A 162 9.86 -19.21 2.62
N CYS A 163 10.48 -18.95 3.78
CA CYS A 163 10.23 -17.78 4.59
C CYS A 163 11.49 -16.94 4.74
N ARG A 164 11.39 -15.64 4.48
CA ARG A 164 12.50 -14.69 4.64
C ARG A 164 12.03 -13.48 5.47
N SER A 165 12.91 -13.00 6.37
CA SER A 165 12.67 -11.73 7.07
C SER A 165 12.85 -10.56 6.10
N ALA A 166 11.76 -9.94 5.67
CA ALA A 166 11.78 -8.85 4.71
C ALA A 166 10.46 -8.05 4.75
N GLY A 167 10.55 -6.74 4.64
CA GLY A 167 9.37 -5.88 4.51
C GLY A 167 8.78 -5.88 3.11
N ARG A 168 9.65 -6.00 2.10
CA ARG A 168 9.39 -6.23 0.66
C ARG A 168 10.51 -7.11 0.10
N ALA A 169 10.32 -7.66 -1.09
CA ALA A 169 11.34 -8.46 -1.76
C ALA A 169 12.66 -7.66 -1.87
N GLY A 170 13.75 -8.23 -1.36
CA GLY A 170 15.08 -7.60 -1.34
C GLY A 170 15.28 -6.51 -0.29
N GLU A 171 14.32 -6.27 0.62
CA GLU A 171 14.42 -5.22 1.64
C GLU A 171 14.33 -5.78 3.07
N ARG A 172 15.10 -5.17 3.98
CA ARG A 172 15.16 -5.61 5.38
C ARG A 172 13.85 -5.34 6.12
N SER A 173 13.63 -6.09 7.19
CA SER A 173 12.53 -5.89 8.16
C SER A 173 13.03 -5.11 9.37
N ALA A 174 12.20 -4.24 9.95
CA ALA A 174 12.47 -3.49 11.18
C ALA A 174 12.17 -4.36 12.41
N ILE A 175 13.12 -5.22 12.80
CA ILE A 175 12.96 -6.16 13.91
C ILE A 175 13.10 -5.51 15.30
N PRO A 176 14.14 -4.66 15.55
CA PRO A 176 14.35 -4.09 16.89
C PRO A 176 13.17 -3.22 17.35
N LEU A 177 12.67 -2.35 16.49
CA LEU A 177 11.52 -1.52 16.81
C LEU A 177 10.27 -2.37 17.08
N ALA A 178 10.08 -3.45 16.33
CA ALA A 178 8.96 -4.38 16.54
C ALA A 178 9.02 -5.07 17.91
N ALA A 179 10.21 -5.46 18.36
CA ALA A 179 10.41 -6.05 19.68
C ALA A 179 9.98 -5.06 20.78
N GLN A 180 10.48 -3.82 20.71
CA GLN A 180 10.10 -2.79 21.68
C GLN A 180 8.59 -2.49 21.67
N MET A 181 7.94 -2.44 20.49
CA MET A 181 6.49 -2.23 20.41
C MET A 181 5.70 -3.30 21.16
N ARG A 182 6.17 -4.56 21.15
CA ARG A 182 5.56 -5.64 21.93
C ARG A 182 5.80 -5.46 23.44
N GLU A 183 7.00 -5.09 23.82
CA GLU A 183 7.38 -4.86 25.24
C GLU A 183 6.56 -3.74 25.88
N VAL A 184 6.29 -2.66 25.16
CA VAL A 184 5.44 -1.56 25.65
C VAL A 184 3.93 -1.86 25.54
N GLY A 185 3.56 -3.10 25.20
CA GLY A 185 2.16 -3.53 25.19
C GLY A 185 1.36 -3.09 23.97
N LEU A 186 1.99 -2.51 22.95
CA LEU A 186 1.37 -2.24 21.66
C LEU A 186 1.32 -3.54 20.86
N ALA A 187 0.41 -4.43 21.22
CA ALA A 187 0.24 -5.74 20.61
C ALA A 187 -0.17 -5.62 19.16
N ALA A 188 0.77 -5.84 18.26
CA ALA A 188 0.49 -5.96 16.84
C ALA A 188 0.09 -7.39 16.49
N ARG A 189 -1.03 -7.56 15.81
CA ARG A 189 -1.38 -8.83 15.17
C ARG A 189 -0.74 -8.88 13.78
N ARG A 190 -0.30 -10.08 13.37
CA ARG A 190 0.15 -10.26 11.98
C ARG A 190 -1.04 -10.20 11.03
N LEU A 191 -0.88 -9.42 9.98
CA LEU A 191 -1.79 -9.39 8.85
C LEU A 191 -1.11 -10.06 7.66
N LYS A 192 -1.86 -10.84 6.90
CA LYS A 192 -1.39 -11.50 5.67
C LYS A 192 -1.90 -10.72 4.46
N THR A 193 -1.05 -10.47 3.49
CA THR A 193 -1.43 -9.96 2.17
C THR A 193 -0.74 -10.76 1.08
N GLY A 194 -1.40 -10.95 -0.06
CA GLY A 194 -0.82 -11.57 -1.24
C GLY A 194 -0.34 -10.51 -2.24
N THR A 195 0.69 -10.83 -2.99
CA THR A 195 1.17 -10.00 -4.09
C THR A 195 0.77 -10.67 -5.41
N PRO A 196 0.12 -9.95 -6.36
CA PRO A 196 -0.19 -10.53 -7.65
C PRO A 196 1.09 -10.79 -8.46
N PRO A 197 1.11 -11.81 -9.32
CA PRO A 197 2.23 -12.03 -10.24
C PRO A 197 2.32 -10.87 -11.23
N ARG A 198 3.55 -10.57 -11.68
CA ARG A 198 3.83 -9.69 -12.82
C ARG A 198 4.05 -10.55 -14.04
N LEU A 199 3.31 -10.24 -15.08
CA LEU A 199 3.37 -10.95 -16.35
C LEU A 199 3.99 -10.05 -17.41
N ASP A 200 4.72 -10.64 -18.34
CA ASP A 200 5.16 -9.92 -19.53
C ASP A 200 3.96 -9.74 -20.48
N GLY A 201 3.51 -8.50 -20.65
CA GLY A 201 2.36 -8.17 -21.48
C GLY A 201 2.48 -8.62 -22.95
N ARG A 202 3.70 -8.83 -23.44
CA ARG A 202 3.97 -9.35 -24.79
C ARG A 202 3.62 -10.83 -24.95
N THR A 203 3.50 -11.57 -23.84
CA THR A 203 3.14 -13.00 -23.82
C THR A 203 1.65 -13.26 -23.64
N ILE A 204 0.85 -12.20 -23.50
CA ILE A 204 -0.59 -12.30 -23.27
C ILE A 204 -1.33 -12.20 -24.60
N ASP A 205 -2.24 -13.15 -24.85
CA ASP A 205 -3.15 -13.09 -25.99
C ASP A 205 -4.33 -12.15 -25.68
N TRP A 206 -4.09 -10.86 -25.85
CA TRP A 206 -5.07 -9.81 -25.58
C TRP A 206 -6.36 -9.93 -26.37
N ALA A 207 -6.31 -10.50 -27.59
CA ALA A 207 -7.47 -10.63 -28.45
C ALA A 207 -8.55 -11.59 -27.88
N ARG A 208 -8.18 -12.46 -26.94
CA ARG A 208 -9.08 -13.40 -26.27
C ARG A 208 -9.68 -12.86 -24.97
N LEU A 209 -9.35 -11.66 -24.57
CA LEU A 209 -9.73 -11.09 -23.28
C LEU A 209 -10.82 -10.04 -23.45
N GLU A 210 -11.70 -9.97 -22.47
CA GLU A 210 -12.68 -8.88 -22.36
C GLU A 210 -11.96 -7.59 -21.96
N GLU A 211 -12.06 -6.57 -22.79
CA GLU A 211 -11.49 -5.27 -22.48
C GLU A 211 -12.29 -4.55 -21.40
N GLN A 212 -11.58 -3.92 -20.47
CA GLN A 212 -12.17 -3.02 -19.50
C GLN A 212 -11.56 -1.63 -19.68
N PRO A 213 -12.24 -0.71 -20.39
CA PRO A 213 -11.81 0.67 -20.54
C PRO A 213 -11.96 1.45 -19.23
N SER A 214 -11.30 2.59 -19.16
CA SER A 214 -11.60 3.62 -18.14
C SER A 214 -13.06 4.06 -18.23
N ASP A 215 -13.59 4.61 -17.13
CA ASP A 215 -14.88 5.27 -17.16
C ASP A 215 -14.85 6.46 -18.14
N ASP A 216 -15.91 6.65 -18.89
CA ASP A 216 -16.07 7.80 -19.80
C ASP A 216 -16.29 9.12 -19.03
N GLU A 217 -16.83 9.03 -17.84
CA GLU A 217 -17.02 10.18 -16.95
C GLU A 217 -15.68 10.66 -16.38
N ALA A 218 -15.42 11.95 -16.55
CA ALA A 218 -14.25 12.63 -15.99
C ALA A 218 -14.40 12.88 -14.49
N TRP A 219 -14.24 11.85 -13.67
CA TRP A 219 -14.15 12.01 -12.23
C TRP A 219 -12.71 12.04 -11.72
N ARG A 220 -12.48 12.66 -10.57
CA ARG A 220 -11.20 12.76 -9.89
C ARG A 220 -11.33 12.32 -8.44
N PHE A 221 -10.22 11.87 -7.86
CA PHE A 221 -10.15 11.66 -6.41
C PHE A 221 -10.13 12.99 -5.66
N SER A 222 -9.31 13.94 -6.11
CA SER A 222 -9.16 15.22 -5.46
C SER A 222 -10.19 16.25 -5.93
N ALA A 223 -10.74 16.97 -4.98
CA ALA A 223 -11.56 18.17 -5.22
C ALA A 223 -10.72 19.43 -5.47
N HIS A 224 -9.41 19.36 -5.23
CA HIS A 224 -8.52 20.51 -5.45
C HIS A 224 -8.36 20.81 -6.93
N PRO A 225 -8.47 22.08 -7.34
CA PRO A 225 -8.34 22.50 -8.72
C PRO A 225 -6.86 22.53 -9.14
N GLU A 226 -6.34 21.41 -9.57
CA GLU A 226 -5.01 21.32 -10.11
C GLU A 226 -5.05 21.09 -11.62
N HIS A 227 -4.07 21.70 -12.32
CA HIS A 227 -3.79 21.29 -13.69
C HIS A 227 -3.13 19.91 -13.67
N LEU A 228 -3.84 18.92 -14.18
CA LEU A 228 -3.33 17.55 -14.27
C LEU A 228 -2.59 17.36 -15.60
N PRO A 229 -1.47 16.63 -15.60
CA PRO A 229 -0.84 16.22 -16.85
C PRO A 229 -1.79 15.31 -17.64
N SER A 230 -1.75 15.41 -18.95
CA SER A 230 -2.45 14.47 -19.83
C SER A 230 -1.70 13.14 -19.79
N VAL A 231 -2.27 12.15 -19.12
CA VAL A 231 -1.75 10.78 -19.06
C VAL A 231 -2.61 9.91 -19.96
N PRO A 232 -2.03 9.19 -20.93
CA PRO A 232 -2.79 8.26 -21.76
C PRO A 232 -3.54 7.24 -20.91
N GLN A 233 -4.83 7.07 -21.19
CA GLN A 233 -5.63 6.06 -20.50
C GLN A 233 -5.41 4.69 -21.15
N LEU A 234 -5.03 3.72 -20.33
CA LEU A 234 -4.82 2.34 -20.74
C LEU A 234 -6.05 1.50 -20.42
N ARG A 235 -6.22 0.40 -21.15
CA ARG A 235 -7.28 -0.56 -20.88
C ARG A 235 -6.76 -1.64 -19.94
N CYS A 236 -7.57 -2.04 -18.99
CA CYS A 236 -7.42 -3.30 -18.28
C CYS A 236 -8.11 -4.41 -19.08
N ALA A 237 -7.83 -5.65 -18.74
CA ALA A 237 -8.52 -6.79 -19.32
C ALA A 237 -9.04 -7.74 -18.24
N ILE A 238 -10.09 -8.46 -18.58
CA ILE A 238 -10.75 -9.41 -17.68
C ILE A 238 -10.63 -10.81 -18.26
N THR A 239 -10.25 -11.75 -17.38
CA THR A 239 -10.32 -13.18 -17.67
C THR A 239 -10.91 -13.93 -16.49
N ARG A 240 -11.04 -15.25 -16.62
CA ARG A 240 -11.58 -16.11 -15.56
C ARG A 240 -10.72 -17.34 -15.38
N THR A 241 -10.64 -17.82 -14.15
CA THR A 241 -10.11 -19.15 -13.87
C THR A 241 -11.06 -20.21 -14.43
N THR A 242 -10.52 -21.38 -14.69
CA THR A 242 -11.26 -22.57 -15.14
C THR A 242 -11.23 -23.66 -14.07
N ILE A 243 -12.00 -24.72 -14.26
CA ILE A 243 -11.95 -25.92 -13.40
C ILE A 243 -10.52 -26.47 -13.33
N ALA A 244 -9.83 -26.56 -14.46
CA ALA A 244 -8.43 -27.00 -14.49
C ALA A 244 -7.49 -26.12 -13.66
N THR A 245 -7.72 -24.80 -13.65
CA THR A 245 -7.00 -23.87 -12.78
C THR A 245 -7.31 -24.16 -11.30
N HIS A 246 -8.57 -24.41 -10.97
CA HIS A 246 -8.99 -24.74 -9.60
C HIS A 246 -8.35 -26.04 -9.12
N ASP A 247 -8.30 -27.06 -9.98
CA ASP A 247 -7.69 -28.35 -9.65
C ASP A 247 -6.18 -28.22 -9.42
N LEU A 248 -5.49 -27.38 -10.22
CA LEU A 248 -4.08 -27.09 -10.01
C LEU A 248 -3.86 -26.39 -8.65
N ILE A 249 -4.70 -25.40 -8.30
CA ILE A 249 -4.62 -24.69 -7.03
C ILE A 249 -4.86 -25.66 -5.87
N ARG A 250 -5.88 -26.52 -5.94
CA ARG A 250 -6.18 -27.52 -4.91
C ARG A 250 -5.01 -28.50 -4.69
N LYS A 251 -4.42 -28.98 -5.80
CA LYS A 251 -3.23 -29.87 -5.74
C LYS A 251 -1.98 -29.24 -5.14
N SER A 252 -1.92 -27.89 -5.11
CA SER A 252 -0.79 -27.12 -4.60
C SER A 252 -1.07 -26.47 -3.24
N GLU A 253 -2.18 -26.80 -2.58
CA GLU A 253 -2.55 -26.19 -1.28
C GLU A 253 -1.52 -26.45 -0.18
N ASP A 254 -0.88 -27.61 -0.19
CA ASP A 254 0.18 -27.99 0.75
C ASP A 254 1.44 -27.13 0.61
N GLN A 255 1.64 -26.49 -0.55
CA GLN A 255 2.72 -25.55 -0.82
C GLN A 255 2.34 -24.10 -0.50
N SER A 256 1.08 -23.85 -0.18
CA SER A 256 0.65 -22.51 0.26
C SER A 256 1.01 -22.30 1.72
N PRO A 257 1.82 -21.27 2.07
CA PRO A 257 2.21 -21.02 3.45
C PRO A 257 1.01 -20.72 4.36
N LEU A 258 -0.08 -20.25 3.79
CA LEU A 258 -1.33 -20.01 4.51
C LEU A 258 -1.98 -21.32 4.97
N TYR A 259 -2.05 -22.31 4.07
CA TYR A 259 -2.72 -23.60 4.33
C TYR A 259 -1.78 -24.64 4.93
N ALA A 260 -0.48 -24.47 4.78
CA ALA A 260 0.53 -25.23 5.50
C ALA A 260 0.70 -24.78 6.98
N GLY A 261 -0.09 -23.79 7.43
CA GLY A 261 -0.03 -23.31 8.83
C GLY A 261 1.19 -22.45 9.18
N LEU A 262 1.96 -22.01 8.18
CA LEU A 262 3.15 -21.17 8.40
C LEU A 262 2.81 -19.69 8.63
N ILE A 263 1.63 -19.24 8.23
CA ILE A 263 1.15 -17.88 8.41
C ILE A 263 0.02 -17.87 9.41
N GLU A 264 0.29 -17.32 10.58
CA GLU A 264 -0.73 -16.96 11.55
C GLU A 264 -1.31 -15.59 11.20
N GLY A 265 -2.60 -15.49 10.89
CA GLY A 265 -3.24 -14.22 10.62
C GLY A 265 -4.39 -14.29 9.62
N ARG A 266 -5.18 -13.23 9.61
CA ARG A 266 -6.28 -13.09 8.64
C ARG A 266 -5.85 -12.17 7.50
N GLY A 267 -6.18 -12.57 6.27
CA GLY A 267 -6.08 -11.69 5.12
C GLY A 267 -7.09 -10.54 5.21
N PRO A 268 -6.88 -9.43 4.48
CA PRO A 268 -7.82 -8.33 4.43
C PRO A 268 -9.15 -8.78 3.80
N ARG A 269 -10.26 -8.26 4.32
CA ARG A 269 -11.63 -8.69 3.94
C ARG A 269 -11.92 -8.57 2.45
N TYR A 270 -11.41 -7.53 1.79
CA TYR A 270 -11.74 -7.20 0.39
C TYR A 270 -10.62 -7.50 -0.61
N CYS A 271 -9.57 -8.22 -0.18
CA CYS A 271 -8.46 -8.63 -1.04
C CYS A 271 -8.12 -10.11 -0.80
N PRO A 272 -9.05 -11.04 -1.06
CA PRO A 272 -8.76 -12.47 -0.95
C PRO A 272 -7.79 -12.88 -2.05
N SER A 273 -6.87 -13.78 -1.73
CA SER A 273 -6.03 -14.44 -2.73
C SER A 273 -6.86 -15.40 -3.60
N ILE A 274 -6.31 -15.85 -4.71
CA ILE A 274 -7.04 -16.76 -5.60
C ILE A 274 -7.31 -18.12 -4.94
N GLU A 275 -6.37 -18.62 -4.17
CA GLU A 275 -6.54 -19.85 -3.40
C GLU A 275 -7.65 -19.72 -2.33
N ASP A 276 -7.77 -18.56 -1.66
CA ASP A 276 -8.89 -18.27 -0.75
C ASP A 276 -10.24 -18.32 -1.48
N LYS A 277 -10.30 -17.79 -2.72
CA LYS A 277 -11.52 -17.81 -3.53
C LYS A 277 -11.89 -19.23 -3.94
N VAL A 278 -10.93 -20.01 -4.41
CA VAL A 278 -11.15 -21.40 -4.83
C VAL A 278 -11.60 -22.26 -3.64
N ARG A 279 -11.01 -22.06 -2.47
CA ARG A 279 -11.38 -22.81 -1.27
C ARG A 279 -12.77 -22.46 -0.74
N ARG A 280 -13.12 -21.16 -0.70
CA ARG A 280 -14.39 -20.68 -0.16
C ARG A 280 -15.57 -20.80 -1.12
N PHE A 281 -15.30 -20.76 -2.39
CA PHE A 281 -16.31 -20.71 -3.47
C PHE A 281 -15.94 -21.67 -4.60
N GLY A 282 -15.52 -22.88 -4.23
CA GLY A 282 -15.03 -23.91 -5.15
C GLY A 282 -16.08 -24.49 -6.09
N ASP A 283 -17.36 -24.29 -5.79
CA ASP A 283 -18.49 -24.72 -6.62
C ASP A 283 -18.74 -23.81 -7.84
N ARG A 284 -18.04 -22.68 -7.91
CA ARG A 284 -18.14 -21.77 -9.06
C ARG A 284 -17.27 -22.25 -10.21
N ASP A 285 -17.78 -22.15 -11.43
CA ASP A 285 -17.09 -22.53 -12.67
C ASP A 285 -15.81 -21.70 -12.91
N GLY A 286 -15.71 -20.52 -12.31
CA GLY A 286 -14.54 -19.67 -12.42
C GLY A 286 -14.62 -18.40 -11.58
N HIS A 287 -13.47 -17.85 -11.27
CA HIS A 287 -13.28 -16.57 -10.59
C HIS A 287 -12.71 -15.55 -11.54
N GLN A 288 -13.23 -14.34 -11.46
CA GLN A 288 -12.74 -13.21 -12.26
C GLN A 288 -11.32 -12.82 -11.86
N ILE A 289 -10.47 -12.63 -12.87
CA ILE A 289 -9.09 -12.15 -12.78
C ILE A 289 -8.97 -10.87 -13.61
N PHE A 290 -8.32 -9.87 -13.07
CA PHE A 290 -8.02 -8.62 -13.77
C PHE A 290 -6.55 -8.62 -14.19
N LEU A 291 -6.32 -8.28 -15.46
CA LEU A 291 -5.00 -7.95 -15.99
C LEU A 291 -4.92 -6.43 -16.08
N GLU A 292 -4.00 -5.86 -15.32
CA GLU A 292 -3.90 -4.42 -15.12
C GLU A 292 -2.52 -3.94 -15.53
N PRO A 293 -2.42 -2.84 -16.30
CA PRO A 293 -1.12 -2.24 -16.64
C PRO A 293 -0.44 -1.65 -15.40
N GLU A 294 0.89 -1.65 -15.43
CA GLU A 294 1.68 -1.01 -14.36
C GLU A 294 2.88 -0.19 -14.93
#